data_60e36fa8bc341b65bbfb8a5b0988056e
#
_entry.id   60e36fa8bc341b65bbfb8a5b0988056e
#
_cell.length_a   1.000
_cell.length_b   1.000
_cell.length_c   1.000
_cell.angle_alpha   90.00
_cell.angle_beta   90.00
_cell.angle_gamma   90.00
#
_symmetry.space_group_name_H-M   'P 1'
#
loop_
_entity.id
_entity.type
_entity.pdbx_description
1 polymer ?
#
loop_
_entity_poly.entity_id
_entity_poly.type
_entity_poly.pdbx_seq_one_letter_code
_entity_poly.pdbx_strand_id
1 'polypeptide(L)'
;MSARYDTIGVNYAELRQPDIRIGRTIQSALGSAQTILNVGAGTGSYEPAGRQVIAVEPSLEMIRKRGPNAASAIRATANKLPFEDNSFEVSMAILTVHHWPDKEAGIKEMRRVTRGRVVLLTFDPSQRPWLTDYLPELAALDNTQMPKMADYSRWLGAVQITPVPVPRNCSDGFLYAYWSRPAAYLDERIRSGISSFWTISDAQTGLGRLKQDLESGEWERRYNDLLALGEYDAGYRLVVSG
;
A
#
# COMPACT_ATOMS: atom_id res chain seq x y z
N MET A 1 10.53 20.32 -1.37
CA MET A 1 10.30 19.37 -2.48
C MET A 1 8.81 19.11 -2.53
N SER A 2 8.14 19.32 -3.67
CA SER A 2 6.73 19.00 -3.84
C SER A 2 6.58 17.48 -3.76
N ALA A 3 5.58 16.98 -3.07
CA ALA A 3 5.33 15.55 -3.03
C ALA A 3 4.96 15.08 -4.45
N ARG A 4 5.48 13.92 -4.89
CA ARG A 4 5.21 13.35 -6.24
C ARG A 4 3.72 13.29 -6.60
N TYR A 5 2.85 13.20 -5.61
CA TYR A 5 1.40 13.16 -5.75
C TYR A 5 0.77 14.51 -6.13
N ASP A 6 1.49 15.63 -6.04
CA ASP A 6 0.94 16.96 -6.38
C ASP A 6 0.69 17.13 -7.89
N THR A 7 1.25 16.26 -8.73
CA THR A 7 1.15 16.34 -10.20
C THR A 7 0.41 15.19 -10.89
N ILE A 8 0.17 14.04 -10.24
CA ILE A 8 -0.17 12.80 -10.95
C ILE A 8 -1.51 12.16 -10.48
N GLY A 9 -2.22 12.72 -9.54
CA GLY A 9 -3.33 12.01 -8.90
C GLY A 9 -4.76 12.32 -9.38
N VAL A 10 -5.00 12.66 -10.67
CA VAL A 10 -6.34 13.14 -11.12
C VAL A 10 -7.45 12.10 -10.88
N ASN A 11 -7.19 10.80 -11.14
CA ASN A 11 -8.17 9.72 -10.96
C ASN A 11 -7.82 8.78 -9.77
N TYR A 12 -6.86 9.18 -8.92
CA TYR A 12 -6.33 8.31 -7.86
C TYR A 12 -7.42 7.85 -6.89
N ALA A 13 -8.27 8.78 -6.41
CA ALA A 13 -9.32 8.46 -5.45
C ALA A 13 -10.42 7.53 -6.02
N GLU A 14 -10.68 7.60 -7.32
CA GLU A 14 -11.67 6.72 -7.97
C GLU A 14 -11.17 5.27 -8.08
N LEU A 15 -9.86 5.09 -8.32
CA LEU A 15 -9.23 3.78 -8.49
C LEU A 15 -8.81 3.15 -7.17
N ARG A 16 -8.54 3.96 -6.14
CA ARG A 16 -8.09 3.50 -4.82
C ARG A 16 -9.26 3.43 -3.85
N GLN A 17 -10.17 2.49 -4.12
CA GLN A 17 -11.35 2.22 -3.28
C GLN A 17 -11.04 1.08 -2.29
N PRO A 18 -11.03 1.32 -0.97
CA PRO A 18 -10.69 0.30 0.01
C PRO A 18 -11.48 -1.00 -0.17
N ASP A 19 -10.79 -2.13 -0.25
CA ASP A 19 -11.45 -3.43 -0.25
C ASP A 19 -11.88 -3.80 1.17
N ILE A 20 -13.16 -4.13 1.34
CA ILE A 20 -13.73 -4.39 2.66
C ILE A 20 -13.08 -5.58 3.37
N ARG A 21 -12.58 -6.58 2.64
CA ARG A 21 -11.93 -7.77 3.21
C ARG A 21 -10.55 -7.42 3.76
N ILE A 22 -9.77 -6.64 3.00
CA ILE A 22 -8.49 -6.09 3.45
C ILE A 22 -8.74 -5.13 4.63
N GLY A 23 -9.77 -4.28 4.54
CA GLY A 23 -10.17 -3.39 5.62
C GLY A 23 -10.48 -4.12 6.92
N ARG A 24 -11.19 -5.25 6.87
CA ARG A 24 -11.48 -6.09 8.05
C ARG A 24 -10.20 -6.65 8.67
N THR A 25 -9.23 -7.09 7.86
CA THR A 25 -7.93 -7.57 8.34
C THR A 25 -7.18 -6.47 9.08
N ILE A 26 -7.13 -5.26 8.52
CA ILE A 26 -6.52 -4.10 9.17
C ILE A 26 -7.25 -3.75 10.47
N GLN A 27 -8.58 -3.66 10.45
CA GLN A 27 -9.38 -3.33 11.64
C GLN A 27 -9.23 -4.36 12.76
N SER A 28 -9.10 -5.65 12.43
CA SER A 28 -8.82 -6.70 13.41
C SER A 28 -7.46 -6.48 14.09
N ALA A 29 -6.43 -6.07 13.34
CA ALA A 29 -5.12 -5.76 13.88
C ALA A 29 -5.09 -4.50 14.76
N LEU A 30 -5.92 -3.50 14.44
CA LEU A 30 -6.10 -2.30 15.27
C LEU A 30 -6.77 -2.63 16.63
N GLY A 31 -7.44 -3.77 16.74
CA GLY A 31 -8.11 -4.21 17.97
C GLY A 31 -9.20 -3.24 18.43
N SER A 32 -9.29 -3.02 19.74
CA SER A 32 -10.28 -2.13 20.38
C SER A 32 -9.80 -0.68 20.55
N ALA A 33 -8.64 -0.32 20.00
CA ALA A 33 -8.06 1.01 20.15
C ALA A 33 -9.04 2.11 19.71
N GLN A 34 -9.17 3.17 20.50
CA GLN A 34 -10.06 4.29 20.22
C GLN A 34 -9.30 5.47 19.58
N THR A 35 -8.02 5.68 19.97
CA THR A 35 -7.20 6.76 19.44
C THR A 35 -6.15 6.21 18.48
N ILE A 36 -6.25 6.59 17.22
CA ILE A 36 -5.45 6.03 16.10
C ILE A 36 -4.74 7.15 15.35
N LEU A 37 -3.46 6.96 15.09
CA LEU A 37 -2.70 7.79 14.16
C LEU A 37 -2.57 7.07 12.82
N ASN A 38 -2.95 7.72 11.72
CA ASN A 38 -2.74 7.24 10.35
C ASN A 38 -1.61 8.03 9.70
N VAL A 39 -0.46 7.40 9.44
CA VAL A 39 0.76 8.04 8.92
C VAL A 39 0.94 7.76 7.43
N GLY A 40 1.10 8.83 6.63
CA GLY A 40 1.07 8.74 5.16
C GLY A 40 -0.34 8.40 4.67
N ALA A 41 -1.30 9.10 5.25
CA ALA A 41 -2.72 8.75 5.18
C ALA A 41 -3.36 8.94 3.79
N GLY A 42 -2.70 9.67 2.88
CA GLY A 42 -3.23 9.95 1.56
C GLY A 42 -4.65 10.52 1.62
N THR A 43 -5.54 9.95 0.82
CA THR A 43 -6.96 10.34 0.78
C THR A 43 -7.81 9.75 1.90
N GLY A 44 -7.24 8.97 2.83
CA GLY A 44 -7.94 8.40 3.98
C GLY A 44 -8.41 6.95 3.79
N SER A 45 -7.81 6.21 2.87
CA SER A 45 -8.14 4.80 2.66
C SER A 45 -7.93 3.97 3.93
N TYR A 46 -8.86 3.07 4.22
CA TYR A 46 -8.84 2.15 5.38
C TYR A 46 -8.94 2.80 6.76
N GLU A 47 -9.22 4.08 6.88
CA GLU A 47 -9.49 4.71 8.17
C GLU A 47 -10.74 4.08 8.82
N PRO A 48 -10.66 3.61 10.09
CA PRO A 48 -11.79 3.00 10.74
C PRO A 48 -12.86 4.03 11.12
N ALA A 49 -14.09 3.79 10.71
CA ALA A 49 -15.23 4.60 11.14
C ALA A 49 -15.51 4.42 12.65
N GLY A 50 -16.03 5.47 13.29
CA GLY A 50 -16.44 5.44 14.69
C GLY A 50 -15.30 5.46 15.71
N ARG A 51 -14.05 5.75 15.27
CA ARG A 51 -12.87 5.92 16.13
C ARG A 51 -12.27 7.32 15.98
N GLN A 52 -11.50 7.74 16.95
CA GLN A 52 -10.77 9.01 16.89
C GLN A 52 -9.48 8.80 16.09
N VAL A 53 -9.52 9.16 14.81
CA VAL A 53 -8.36 9.05 13.91
C VAL A 53 -7.80 10.45 13.67
N ILE A 54 -6.49 10.59 13.81
CA ILE A 54 -5.73 11.75 13.31
C ILE A 54 -4.84 11.24 12.17
N ALA A 55 -4.87 11.96 11.04
CA ALA A 55 -4.07 11.64 9.88
C ALA A 55 -2.84 12.53 9.78
N VAL A 56 -1.74 11.99 9.29
CA VAL A 56 -0.54 12.73 8.89
C VAL A 56 -0.26 12.46 7.42
N GLU A 57 -0.14 13.53 6.62
CA GLU A 57 0.09 13.42 5.17
C GLU A 57 0.93 14.63 4.69
N PRO A 58 2.06 14.42 4.00
CA PRO A 58 2.89 15.51 3.51
C PRO A 58 2.32 16.23 2.29
N SER A 59 1.52 15.55 1.45
CA SER A 59 0.96 16.12 0.22
C SER A 59 -0.31 16.93 0.49
N LEU A 60 -0.28 18.22 0.16
CA LEU A 60 -1.47 19.08 0.23
C LEU A 60 -2.56 18.62 -0.74
N GLU A 61 -2.18 18.09 -1.91
CA GLU A 61 -3.14 17.58 -2.89
C GLU A 61 -3.90 16.36 -2.36
N MET A 62 -3.20 15.45 -1.68
CA MET A 62 -3.85 14.30 -1.04
C MET A 62 -4.77 14.76 0.09
N ILE A 63 -4.35 15.73 0.90
CA ILE A 63 -5.18 16.30 1.96
C ILE A 63 -6.45 16.93 1.39
N ARG A 64 -6.36 17.71 0.30
CA ARG A 64 -7.52 18.33 -0.38
C ARG A 64 -8.50 17.34 -0.99
N LYS A 65 -8.01 16.15 -1.39
CA LYS A 65 -8.82 15.08 -1.97
C LYS A 65 -9.50 14.19 -0.92
N ARG A 66 -9.27 14.43 0.36
CA ARG A 66 -9.91 13.67 1.44
C ARG A 66 -11.40 13.93 1.44
N GLY A 67 -12.18 12.85 1.48
CA GLY A 67 -13.64 12.92 1.53
C GLY A 67 -14.14 13.49 2.87
N PRO A 68 -15.43 13.87 2.94
CA PRO A 68 -16.00 14.49 4.14
C PRO A 68 -16.01 13.58 5.38
N ASN A 69 -15.92 12.28 5.18
CA ASN A 69 -15.89 11.27 6.25
C ASN A 69 -14.45 10.86 6.64
N ALA A 70 -13.43 11.36 5.96
CA ALA A 70 -12.05 11.07 6.30
C ALA A 70 -11.61 11.86 7.54
N ALA A 71 -10.70 11.30 8.31
CA ALA A 71 -10.16 11.95 9.50
C ALA A 71 -9.47 13.28 9.17
N SER A 72 -9.44 14.21 10.14
CA SER A 72 -8.68 15.45 10.02
C SER A 72 -7.20 15.16 9.80
N ALA A 73 -6.58 15.83 8.82
CA ALA A 73 -5.19 15.60 8.44
C ALA A 73 -4.28 16.77 8.82
N ILE A 74 -3.14 16.46 9.41
CA ILE A 74 -2.04 17.38 9.70
C ILE A 74 -0.98 17.22 8.61
N ARG A 75 -0.51 18.32 8.05
CA ARG A 75 0.57 18.30 7.08
C ARG A 75 1.91 18.12 7.78
N ALA A 76 2.43 16.89 7.77
CA ALA A 76 3.74 16.55 8.32
C ALA A 76 4.33 15.31 7.62
N THR A 77 5.57 14.98 7.91
CA THR A 77 6.28 13.81 7.39
C THR A 77 6.40 12.74 8.47
N ALA A 78 6.51 11.46 8.05
CA ALA A 78 6.59 10.33 8.98
C ALA A 78 7.81 10.41 9.92
N ASN A 79 8.93 10.95 9.44
CA ASN A 79 10.18 11.05 10.21
C ASN A 79 10.23 12.21 11.22
N LYS A 80 9.15 12.99 11.34
CA LYS A 80 9.00 14.07 12.34
C LYS A 80 7.51 14.27 12.63
N LEU A 81 6.96 13.42 13.47
CA LEU A 81 5.56 13.49 13.88
C LEU A 81 5.36 14.57 14.96
N PRO A 82 4.39 15.50 14.77
CA PRO A 82 4.18 16.63 15.69
C PRO A 82 3.35 16.23 16.92
N PHE A 83 3.73 15.13 17.57
CA PHE A 83 3.02 14.60 18.74
C PHE A 83 4.02 14.20 19.83
N GLU A 84 3.57 14.24 21.06
CA GLU A 84 4.32 13.74 22.20
C GLU A 84 4.42 12.20 22.19
N ASP A 85 5.35 11.68 22.99
CA ASP A 85 5.50 10.23 23.16
C ASP A 85 4.21 9.60 23.70
N ASN A 86 3.88 8.40 23.21
CA ASN A 86 2.73 7.62 23.67
C ASN A 86 1.35 8.32 23.54
N SER A 87 1.18 9.27 22.62
CA SER A 87 -0.06 10.01 22.40
C SER A 87 -1.20 9.15 21.87
N PHE A 88 -0.91 8.07 21.16
CA PHE A 88 -1.92 7.21 20.51
C PHE A 88 -1.90 5.78 21.06
N GLU A 89 -3.07 5.14 21.06
CA GLU A 89 -3.16 3.70 21.38
C GLU A 89 -2.57 2.85 20.28
N VAL A 90 -2.82 3.21 19.02
CA VAL A 90 -2.31 2.52 17.84
C VAL A 90 -1.91 3.53 16.78
N SER A 91 -0.85 3.24 16.04
CA SER A 91 -0.57 3.91 14.78
C SER A 91 -0.64 2.92 13.62
N MET A 92 -1.09 3.40 12.47
CA MET A 92 -1.13 2.62 11.24
C MET A 92 -0.48 3.35 10.07
N ALA A 93 0.10 2.58 9.12
CA ALA A 93 0.57 3.08 7.83
C ALA A 93 0.26 2.05 6.75
N ILE A 94 -0.60 2.42 5.81
CA ILE A 94 -1.18 1.49 4.84
C ILE A 94 -0.65 1.78 3.44
N LEU A 95 0.17 0.88 2.89
CA LEU A 95 0.76 0.96 1.55
C LEU A 95 1.47 2.29 1.28
N THR A 96 2.20 2.83 2.27
CA THR A 96 2.82 4.15 2.20
C THR A 96 4.32 4.18 2.56
N VAL A 97 4.82 3.24 3.36
CA VAL A 97 6.20 3.22 3.88
C VAL A 97 7.25 3.33 2.77
N HIS A 98 6.99 2.75 1.60
CA HIS A 98 7.91 2.81 0.45
C HIS A 98 8.11 4.22 -0.12
N HIS A 99 7.21 5.15 0.18
CA HIS A 99 7.33 6.55 -0.22
C HIS A 99 8.15 7.41 0.75
N TRP A 100 8.45 6.90 1.94
CA TRP A 100 9.16 7.68 2.95
C TRP A 100 10.66 7.80 2.60
N PRO A 101 11.24 9.01 2.70
CA PRO A 101 12.67 9.19 2.42
C PRO A 101 13.56 8.40 3.39
N ASP A 102 13.23 8.41 4.67
CA ASP A 102 13.88 7.64 5.73
C ASP A 102 12.82 6.76 6.43
N LYS A 103 12.82 5.50 6.05
CA LYS A 103 11.84 4.53 6.51
C LYS A 103 12.05 4.15 7.97
N GLU A 104 13.32 4.00 8.38
CA GLU A 104 13.69 3.67 9.76
C GLU A 104 13.26 4.78 10.71
N ALA A 105 13.61 6.03 10.40
CA ALA A 105 13.21 7.17 11.21
C ALA A 105 11.69 7.29 11.31
N GLY A 106 10.96 7.09 10.18
CA GLY A 106 9.49 7.13 10.18
C GLY A 106 8.86 6.04 11.05
N ILE A 107 9.36 4.81 10.97
CA ILE A 107 8.86 3.70 11.79
C ILE A 107 9.18 3.93 13.28
N LYS A 108 10.38 4.43 13.61
CA LYS A 108 10.75 4.77 14.98
C LYS A 108 9.90 5.91 15.55
N GLU A 109 9.56 6.92 14.75
CA GLU A 109 8.64 7.98 15.15
C GLU A 109 7.23 7.45 15.41
N MET A 110 6.71 6.56 14.53
CA MET A 110 5.45 5.88 14.80
C MET A 110 5.51 5.13 16.15
N ARG A 111 6.59 4.40 16.41
CA ARG A 111 6.76 3.71 17.71
C ARG A 111 6.80 4.68 18.87
N ARG A 112 7.52 5.79 18.76
CA ARG A 112 7.64 6.82 19.80
C ARG A 112 6.26 7.38 20.23
N VAL A 113 5.43 7.74 19.26
CA VAL A 113 4.12 8.37 19.53
C VAL A 113 3.03 7.37 19.91
N THR A 114 3.32 6.05 19.87
CA THR A 114 2.34 4.99 20.07
C THR A 114 2.61 4.23 21.36
N ARG A 115 1.64 4.18 22.29
CA ARG A 115 1.75 3.39 23.53
C ARG A 115 1.44 1.89 23.35
N GLY A 116 0.66 1.53 22.31
CA GLY A 116 0.31 0.16 21.98
C GLY A 116 0.95 -0.31 20.67
N ARG A 117 0.15 -0.80 19.73
CA ARG A 117 0.60 -1.45 18.51
C ARG A 117 0.93 -0.47 17.39
N VAL A 118 1.91 -0.84 16.56
CA VAL A 118 2.11 -0.26 15.23
C VAL A 118 1.63 -1.28 14.20
N VAL A 119 0.73 -0.87 13.30
CA VAL A 119 0.11 -1.73 12.28
C VAL A 119 0.49 -1.20 10.90
N LEU A 120 1.17 -2.03 10.10
CA LEU A 120 1.60 -1.64 8.76
C LEU A 120 1.05 -2.63 7.74
N LEU A 121 0.47 -2.13 6.64
CA LEU A 121 0.27 -2.92 5.43
C LEU A 121 1.35 -2.53 4.43
N THR A 122 2.17 -3.49 4.04
CA THR A 122 3.34 -3.29 3.18
C THR A 122 3.47 -4.43 2.16
N PHE A 123 4.47 -4.35 1.30
CA PHE A 123 4.80 -5.40 0.34
C PHE A 123 6.17 -6.03 0.70
N ASP A 124 6.26 -7.35 0.58
CA ASP A 124 7.50 -8.10 0.75
C ASP A 124 8.29 -8.12 -0.56
N PRO A 125 9.44 -7.43 -0.65
CA PRO A 125 10.21 -7.34 -1.89
C PRO A 125 10.85 -8.66 -2.33
N SER A 126 10.76 -9.72 -1.55
CA SER A 126 11.19 -11.06 -1.97
C SER A 126 10.15 -11.77 -2.85
N GLN A 127 8.92 -11.32 -2.84
CA GLN A 127 7.84 -11.90 -3.64
C GLN A 127 7.91 -11.45 -5.09
N ARG A 128 7.49 -12.36 -5.99
CA ARG A 128 7.52 -12.13 -7.44
C ARG A 128 6.17 -12.51 -8.07
N PRO A 129 5.14 -11.65 -7.95
CA PRO A 129 3.89 -11.84 -8.66
C PRO A 129 4.12 -11.91 -10.18
N TRP A 130 3.28 -12.65 -10.89
CA TRP A 130 3.43 -12.91 -12.33
C TRP A 130 3.66 -11.64 -13.19
N LEU A 131 3.15 -10.49 -12.77
CA LEU A 131 3.35 -9.23 -13.50
C LEU A 131 4.84 -8.87 -13.63
N THR A 132 5.68 -9.31 -12.69
CA THR A 132 7.13 -9.09 -12.76
C THR A 132 7.82 -9.91 -13.85
N ASP A 133 7.18 -10.93 -14.40
CA ASP A 133 7.69 -11.68 -15.56
C ASP A 133 7.59 -10.85 -16.86
N TYR A 134 6.63 -9.94 -16.91
CA TYR A 134 6.46 -8.99 -18.01
C TYR A 134 7.19 -7.68 -17.75
N LEU A 135 7.20 -7.22 -16.50
CA LEU A 135 7.75 -5.95 -16.07
C LEU A 135 8.78 -6.18 -14.94
N PRO A 136 9.99 -6.69 -15.26
CA PRO A 136 11.03 -6.96 -14.27
C PRO A 136 11.50 -5.69 -13.54
N GLU A 137 11.29 -4.51 -14.13
CA GLU A 137 11.56 -3.21 -13.52
C GLU A 137 10.76 -3.01 -12.21
N LEU A 138 9.57 -3.63 -12.09
CA LEU A 138 8.78 -3.60 -10.86
C LEU A 138 9.51 -4.33 -9.73
N ALA A 139 10.10 -5.49 -10.01
CA ALA A 139 10.88 -6.22 -9.01
C ALA A 139 12.14 -5.45 -8.59
N ALA A 140 12.80 -4.77 -9.53
CA ALA A 140 13.94 -3.91 -9.24
C ALA A 140 13.53 -2.70 -8.38
N LEU A 141 12.38 -2.10 -8.69
CA LEU A 141 11.81 -0.99 -7.93
C LEU A 141 11.45 -1.43 -6.49
N ASP A 142 10.78 -2.57 -6.34
CA ASP A 142 10.40 -3.11 -5.02
C ASP A 142 11.65 -3.37 -4.17
N ASN A 143 12.70 -3.95 -4.73
CA ASN A 143 13.97 -4.20 -4.03
C ASN A 143 14.66 -2.91 -3.53
N THR A 144 14.43 -1.77 -4.18
CA THR A 144 15.03 -0.48 -3.78
C THR A 144 14.14 0.33 -2.85
N GLN A 145 12.82 0.22 -2.98
CA GLN A 145 11.87 1.05 -2.25
C GLN A 145 11.28 0.38 -1.03
N MET A 146 11.08 -0.96 -1.05
CA MET A 146 10.47 -1.67 0.06
C MET A 146 11.51 -2.09 1.10
N PRO A 147 11.26 -1.88 2.41
CA PRO A 147 12.05 -2.52 3.45
C PRO A 147 11.96 -4.05 3.36
N LYS A 148 13.03 -4.73 3.71
CA LYS A 148 12.97 -6.18 3.91
C LYS A 148 12.13 -6.49 5.14
N MET A 149 11.47 -7.65 5.18
CA MET A 149 10.63 -8.02 6.34
C MET A 149 11.42 -8.03 7.66
N ALA A 150 12.70 -8.40 7.63
CA ALA A 150 13.58 -8.35 8.80
C ALA A 150 13.86 -6.93 9.34
N ASP A 151 13.75 -5.91 8.50
CA ASP A 151 13.98 -4.53 8.92
C ASP A 151 12.89 -4.07 9.90
N TYR A 152 11.65 -4.50 9.71
CA TYR A 152 10.55 -4.18 10.62
C TYR A 152 10.79 -4.73 12.03
N SER A 153 11.29 -5.96 12.15
CA SER A 153 11.67 -6.54 13.45
C SER A 153 12.83 -5.77 14.11
N ARG A 154 13.78 -5.31 13.30
CA ARG A 154 14.91 -4.50 13.80
C ARG A 154 14.46 -3.13 14.33
N TRP A 155 13.46 -2.50 13.69
CA TRP A 155 13.00 -1.16 14.04
C TRP A 155 11.92 -1.13 15.13
N LEU A 156 11.06 -2.15 15.18
CA LEU A 156 9.90 -2.23 16.08
C LEU A 156 10.06 -3.24 17.23
N GLY A 157 11.10 -4.08 17.20
CA GLY A 157 11.24 -5.21 18.10
C GLY A 157 10.41 -6.41 17.64
N ALA A 158 9.77 -7.10 18.57
CA ALA A 158 8.94 -8.24 18.21
C ALA A 158 7.74 -7.82 17.33
N VAL A 159 7.62 -8.43 16.15
CA VAL A 159 6.52 -8.21 15.22
C VAL A 159 5.91 -9.54 14.78
N GLN A 160 4.60 -9.53 14.58
CA GLN A 160 3.91 -10.58 13.83
C GLN A 160 3.79 -10.12 12.38
N ILE A 161 4.19 -10.97 11.43
CA ILE A 161 4.07 -10.70 10.00
C ILE A 161 3.16 -11.77 9.40
N THR A 162 2.04 -11.35 8.82
CA THR A 162 1.06 -12.26 8.23
C THR A 162 0.78 -11.89 6.77
N PRO A 163 0.62 -12.85 5.87
CA PRO A 163 0.15 -12.59 4.50
C PRO A 163 -1.23 -11.91 4.52
N VAL A 164 -1.42 -10.98 3.56
CA VAL A 164 -2.72 -10.39 3.25
C VAL A 164 -3.06 -10.77 1.82
N PRO A 165 -3.78 -11.88 1.60
CA PRO A 165 -4.16 -12.29 0.27
C PRO A 165 -5.01 -11.23 -0.43
N VAL A 166 -4.78 -11.06 -1.73
CA VAL A 166 -5.53 -10.13 -2.56
C VAL A 166 -6.74 -10.85 -3.15
N PRO A 167 -7.97 -10.40 -2.86
CA PRO A 167 -9.17 -11.01 -3.42
C PRO A 167 -9.20 -10.93 -4.95
N ARG A 168 -9.76 -11.94 -5.62
CA ARG A 168 -9.87 -12.02 -7.09
C ARG A 168 -10.49 -10.75 -7.71
N ASN A 169 -11.53 -10.22 -7.06
CA ASN A 169 -12.26 -9.03 -7.47
C ASN A 169 -11.95 -7.84 -6.55
N CYS A 170 -10.69 -7.69 -6.13
CA CYS A 170 -10.26 -6.59 -5.27
C CYS A 170 -10.73 -5.25 -5.84
N SER A 171 -11.36 -4.43 -4.97
CA SER A 171 -11.85 -3.09 -5.34
C SER A 171 -10.78 -2.01 -5.22
N ASP A 172 -9.73 -2.21 -4.41
CA ASP A 172 -8.62 -1.25 -4.31
C ASP A 172 -7.61 -1.48 -5.44
N GLY A 173 -7.33 -0.43 -6.20
CA GLY A 173 -6.50 -0.49 -7.40
C GLY A 173 -4.99 -0.34 -7.14
N PHE A 174 -4.43 -0.96 -6.10
CA PHE A 174 -2.98 -1.00 -5.91
C PHE A 174 -2.29 -1.98 -6.89
N LEU A 175 -0.96 -1.97 -6.96
CA LEU A 175 -0.17 -2.57 -8.04
C LEU A 175 -0.60 -4.00 -8.41
N TYR A 176 -0.70 -4.92 -7.45
CA TYR A 176 -1.02 -6.33 -7.74
C TYR A 176 -2.50 -6.69 -7.49
N ALA A 177 -3.39 -5.69 -7.40
CA ALA A 177 -4.83 -5.92 -7.21
C ALA A 177 -5.53 -6.55 -8.41
N TYR A 178 -4.91 -6.46 -9.57
CA TYR A 178 -5.46 -6.98 -10.84
C TYR A 178 -4.87 -8.33 -11.24
N TRP A 179 -4.35 -9.11 -10.28
CA TRP A 179 -3.66 -10.38 -10.53
C TRP A 179 -4.48 -11.39 -11.36
N SER A 180 -5.80 -11.39 -11.24
CA SER A 180 -6.73 -12.25 -11.98
C SER A 180 -7.38 -11.56 -13.19
N ARG A 181 -7.01 -10.32 -13.47
CA ARG A 181 -7.58 -9.47 -14.53
C ARG A 181 -6.45 -8.83 -15.33
N PRO A 182 -5.61 -9.63 -16.00
CA PRO A 182 -4.36 -9.17 -16.61
C PRO A 182 -4.57 -8.06 -17.65
N ALA A 183 -5.67 -8.07 -18.40
CA ALA A 183 -6.01 -7.03 -19.36
C ALA A 183 -6.16 -5.63 -18.72
N ALA A 184 -6.44 -5.54 -17.42
CA ALA A 184 -6.53 -4.27 -16.72
C ALA A 184 -5.21 -3.48 -16.76
N TYR A 185 -4.06 -4.16 -16.77
CA TYR A 185 -2.77 -3.49 -16.87
C TYR A 185 -2.51 -2.84 -18.25
N LEU A 186 -3.28 -3.21 -19.28
CA LEU A 186 -3.21 -2.57 -20.60
C LEU A 186 -3.98 -1.25 -20.65
N ASP A 187 -4.87 -0.98 -19.70
CA ASP A 187 -5.60 0.27 -19.58
C ASP A 187 -4.71 1.35 -18.92
N GLU A 188 -4.45 2.43 -19.66
CA GLU A 188 -3.66 3.57 -19.16
C GLU A 188 -4.32 4.25 -17.96
N ARG A 189 -5.66 4.33 -17.93
CA ARG A 189 -6.40 4.90 -16.81
C ARG A 189 -6.11 4.11 -15.52
N ILE A 190 -6.08 2.79 -15.58
CA ILE A 190 -5.77 1.94 -14.43
C ILE A 190 -4.32 2.17 -13.99
N ARG A 191 -3.36 2.15 -14.93
CA ARG A 191 -1.95 2.38 -14.62
C ARG A 191 -1.69 3.76 -14.01
N SER A 192 -2.46 4.78 -14.41
CA SER A 192 -2.33 6.12 -13.83
C SER A 192 -2.67 6.20 -12.34
N GLY A 193 -3.43 5.25 -11.80
CA GLY A 193 -3.72 5.11 -10.36
C GLY A 193 -2.66 4.33 -9.57
N ILE A 194 -1.63 3.80 -10.23
CA ILE A 194 -0.61 2.93 -9.63
C ILE A 194 0.75 3.62 -9.68
N SER A 195 1.23 4.08 -8.52
CA SER A 195 2.46 4.89 -8.42
C SER A 195 3.72 4.21 -8.97
N SER A 196 3.79 2.89 -8.97
CA SER A 196 4.93 2.14 -9.52
C SER A 196 5.09 2.37 -11.03
N PHE A 197 3.99 2.50 -11.79
CA PHE A 197 4.04 2.81 -13.22
C PHE A 197 4.55 4.23 -13.52
N TRP A 198 4.55 5.14 -12.55
CA TRP A 198 5.13 6.48 -12.72
C TRP A 198 6.65 6.50 -12.53
N THR A 199 7.20 5.39 -12.02
CA THR A 199 8.61 5.32 -11.60
C THR A 199 9.45 4.44 -12.53
N ILE A 200 8.86 3.36 -13.08
CA ILE A 200 9.57 2.49 -14.03
C ILE A 200 9.74 3.19 -15.37
N SER A 201 10.91 3.04 -15.98
CA SER A 201 11.31 3.79 -17.17
C SER A 201 10.71 3.24 -18.47
N ASP A 202 10.49 1.94 -18.57
CA ASP A 202 9.93 1.28 -19.77
C ASP A 202 8.93 0.19 -19.39
N ALA A 203 7.64 0.56 -19.43
CA ALA A 203 6.56 -0.42 -19.31
C ALA A 203 6.08 -0.93 -20.69
N GLN A 204 6.40 -0.24 -21.79
CA GLN A 204 5.76 -0.50 -23.09
C GLN A 204 6.13 -1.88 -23.65
N THR A 205 7.40 -2.23 -23.57
CA THR A 205 7.89 -3.53 -24.07
C THR A 205 7.21 -4.68 -23.32
N GLY A 206 7.15 -4.61 -21.99
CA GLY A 206 6.50 -5.64 -21.16
C GLY A 206 5.00 -5.70 -21.37
N LEU A 207 4.31 -4.55 -21.46
CA LEU A 207 2.88 -4.49 -21.75
C LEU A 207 2.54 -5.00 -23.16
N GLY A 208 3.42 -4.76 -24.13
CA GLY A 208 3.29 -5.32 -25.48
C GLY A 208 3.34 -6.85 -25.48
N ARG A 209 4.28 -7.46 -24.73
CA ARG A 209 4.34 -8.92 -24.54
C ARG A 209 3.10 -9.45 -23.81
N LEU A 210 2.65 -8.78 -22.75
CA LEU A 210 1.43 -9.15 -22.03
C LEU A 210 0.22 -9.15 -22.95
N LYS A 211 0.08 -8.11 -23.79
CA LYS A 211 -1.01 -8.02 -24.79
C LYS A 211 -0.97 -9.21 -25.75
N GLN A 212 0.18 -9.52 -26.32
CA GLN A 212 0.37 -10.63 -27.24
C GLN A 212 0.03 -11.98 -26.59
N ASP A 213 0.46 -12.22 -25.35
CA ASP A 213 0.20 -13.45 -24.62
C ASP A 213 -1.28 -13.60 -24.26
N LEU A 214 -1.99 -12.48 -23.99
CA LEU A 214 -3.44 -12.50 -23.80
C LEU A 214 -4.21 -12.81 -25.09
N GLU A 215 -3.78 -12.22 -26.22
CA GLU A 215 -4.39 -12.46 -27.53
C GLU A 215 -4.19 -13.89 -28.04
N SER A 216 -3.07 -14.52 -27.68
CA SER A 216 -2.74 -15.91 -28.06
C SER A 216 -3.23 -16.96 -27.07
N GLY A 217 -3.75 -16.59 -25.90
CA GLY A 217 -4.08 -17.52 -24.80
C GLY A 217 -2.86 -18.07 -24.03
N GLU A 218 -1.66 -17.57 -24.31
CA GLU A 218 -0.44 -18.01 -23.65
C GLU A 218 -0.41 -17.62 -22.16
N TRP A 219 -0.98 -16.44 -21.82
CA TRP A 219 -1.07 -16.01 -20.42
C TRP A 219 -1.95 -16.99 -19.62
N GLU A 220 -3.13 -17.35 -20.10
CA GLU A 220 -4.03 -18.33 -19.48
C GLU A 220 -3.36 -19.68 -19.31
N ARG A 221 -2.64 -20.13 -20.35
CA ARG A 221 -1.89 -21.40 -20.29
C ARG A 221 -0.81 -21.38 -19.23
N ARG A 222 -0.07 -20.28 -19.10
CA ARG A 222 1.06 -20.14 -18.18
C ARG A 222 0.64 -19.98 -16.74
N TYR A 223 -0.47 -19.27 -16.50
CA TYR A 223 -0.95 -18.92 -15.15
C TYR A 223 -2.32 -19.53 -14.84
N ASN A 224 -2.64 -20.66 -15.45
CA ASN A 224 -3.91 -21.36 -15.29
C ASN A 224 -4.27 -21.63 -13.83
N ASP A 225 -3.28 -22.00 -13.00
CA ASP A 225 -3.50 -22.30 -11.58
C ASP A 225 -4.04 -21.09 -10.81
N LEU A 226 -3.68 -19.87 -11.22
CA LEU A 226 -4.20 -18.65 -10.61
C LEU A 226 -5.70 -18.44 -10.90
N LEU A 227 -6.16 -18.92 -12.06
CA LEU A 227 -7.54 -18.70 -12.48
C LEU A 227 -8.57 -19.41 -11.60
N ALA A 228 -8.17 -20.46 -10.87
CA ALA A 228 -9.02 -21.18 -9.94
C ALA A 228 -9.10 -20.54 -8.55
N LEU A 229 -8.20 -19.59 -8.22
CA LEU A 229 -8.11 -19.00 -6.89
C LEU A 229 -9.18 -17.94 -6.66
N GLY A 230 -9.76 -17.90 -5.45
CA GLY A 230 -10.61 -16.82 -4.96
C GLY A 230 -9.82 -15.61 -4.45
N GLU A 231 -8.60 -15.86 -3.97
CA GLU A 231 -7.64 -14.87 -3.49
C GLU A 231 -6.21 -15.36 -3.75
N TYR A 232 -5.25 -14.45 -3.79
CA TYR A 232 -3.86 -14.74 -4.13
C TYR A 232 -2.89 -14.01 -3.20
N ASP A 233 -1.90 -14.73 -2.65
CA ASP A 233 -0.80 -14.09 -1.94
C ASP A 233 0.16 -13.43 -2.95
N ALA A 234 -0.13 -12.20 -3.28
CA ALA A 234 0.69 -11.40 -4.17
C ALA A 234 1.90 -10.74 -3.46
N GLY A 235 2.15 -11.08 -2.19
CA GLY A 235 3.28 -10.53 -1.43
C GLY A 235 2.93 -9.42 -0.45
N TYR A 236 1.67 -9.06 -0.27
CA TYR A 236 1.28 -8.09 0.76
C TYR A 236 1.35 -8.70 2.15
N ARG A 237 1.86 -7.91 3.10
CA ARG A 237 2.09 -8.33 4.48
C ARG A 237 1.50 -7.32 5.44
N LEU A 238 0.80 -7.84 6.44
CA LEU A 238 0.43 -7.08 7.63
C LEU A 238 1.50 -7.30 8.68
N VAL A 239 2.16 -6.21 9.08
CA VAL A 239 3.18 -6.19 10.13
C VAL A 239 2.55 -5.55 11.37
N VAL A 240 2.54 -6.25 12.49
CA VAL A 240 1.96 -5.79 13.75
C VAL A 240 2.99 -5.94 14.85
N SER A 241 3.39 -4.81 15.48
CA SER A 241 4.20 -4.85 16.69
C SER A 241 3.34 -5.08 17.94
N GLY A 242 3.89 -5.68 18.96
CA GLY A 242 3.27 -5.80 20.28
C GLY A 242 3.39 -4.54 21.11
#